data_de5c76df88830995192449cc386ae8d0
#
_entry.id   de5c76df88830995192449cc386ae8d0
#
_cell.length_a   1.000
_cell.length_b   1.000
_cell.length_c   1.000
_cell.angle_alpha   90.00
_cell.angle_beta   90.00
_cell.angle_gamma   90.00
#
_symmetry.space_group_name_H-M   'P 1'
#
loop_
_entity.id
_entity.type
_entity.pdbx_description
1 polymer ?
#
loop_
_entity_poly.entity_id
_entity_poly.type
_entity_poly.pdbx_seq_one_letter_code
_entity_poly.pdbx_strand_id
1 'polypeptide(L)'
;MRHPLEVCQLCGVCDGLRIRPTDAEVAAFGGSVADWPAFSDSAAALAGLKARYRLGVITNCDDDLFAASNRRLGVDFDWVVTAQQAGGYKPRLANFELAFERIDVPRERILHVAQSLFHDHVPAKAIGMTTIWIDRRHDRPGSGATPLASAVPDFVFPDLASFAEAAVR
;
A
#
# COMPACT_ATOMS: atom_id res chain seq x y z
N MET A 1 -17.69 -12.15 -11.14
CA MET A 1 -17.40 -12.52 -9.73
C MET A 1 -17.09 -11.21 -9.00
N ARG A 2 -17.71 -10.92 -7.85
CA ARG A 2 -17.50 -9.64 -7.14
C ARG A 2 -16.18 -9.71 -6.40
N HIS A 3 -15.36 -8.65 -6.48
CA HIS A 3 -14.13 -8.55 -5.70
C HIS A 3 -14.47 -8.36 -4.20
N PRO A 4 -14.03 -9.24 -3.30
CA PRO A 4 -14.43 -9.20 -1.89
C PRO A 4 -14.04 -7.92 -1.13
N LEU A 5 -12.98 -7.22 -1.56
CA LEU A 5 -12.53 -5.95 -0.97
C LEU A 5 -13.51 -4.81 -1.20
N GLU A 6 -14.06 -4.73 -2.38
CA GLU A 6 -14.99 -3.68 -2.80
C GLU A 6 -16.22 -3.66 -1.89
N VAL A 7 -16.72 -4.85 -1.58
CA VAL A 7 -17.86 -5.03 -0.67
C VAL A 7 -17.50 -4.62 0.75
N CYS A 8 -16.31 -4.96 1.25
CA CYS A 8 -15.94 -4.77 2.64
C CYS A 8 -15.66 -3.28 3.00
N GLN A 9 -14.96 -2.54 2.13
CA GLN A 9 -14.62 -1.13 2.43
C GLN A 9 -15.83 -0.21 2.30
N LEU A 10 -16.61 -0.36 1.23
CA LEU A 10 -17.81 0.47 1.06
C LEU A 10 -18.86 0.13 2.12
N CYS A 11 -19.07 -1.15 2.45
CA CYS A 11 -19.99 -1.56 3.52
C CYS A 11 -19.60 -0.95 4.87
N GLY A 12 -18.32 -0.95 5.25
CA GLY A 12 -17.87 -0.32 6.49
C GLY A 12 -18.15 1.18 6.56
N VAL A 13 -17.94 1.91 5.47
CA VAL A 13 -18.29 3.34 5.37
C VAL A 13 -19.79 3.54 5.39
N CYS A 14 -20.55 2.76 4.63
CA CYS A 14 -21.98 2.86 4.53
C CYS A 14 -22.70 2.51 5.83
N ASP A 15 -22.18 1.53 6.58
CA ASP A 15 -22.72 1.17 7.91
C ASP A 15 -22.55 2.34 8.89
N GLY A 16 -21.37 2.99 8.90
CA GLY A 16 -21.12 4.18 9.71
C GLY A 16 -22.02 5.36 9.37
N LEU A 17 -22.39 5.51 8.11
CA LEU A 17 -23.29 6.56 7.60
C LEU A 17 -24.75 6.14 7.55
N ARG A 18 -25.09 4.89 7.89
CA ARG A 18 -26.44 4.29 7.77
C ARG A 18 -27.02 4.35 6.35
N ILE A 19 -26.16 4.21 5.34
CA ILE A 19 -26.52 4.16 3.93
C ILE A 19 -26.52 2.71 3.47
N ARG A 20 -27.48 2.33 2.62
CA ARG A 20 -27.52 1.01 1.98
C ARG A 20 -27.22 1.16 0.48
N PRO A 21 -26.00 0.91 0.04
CA PRO A 21 -25.64 1.03 -1.38
C PRO A 21 -26.29 -0.12 -2.16
N THR A 22 -26.63 0.15 -3.40
CA THR A 22 -27.01 -0.88 -4.38
C THR A 22 -25.79 -1.68 -4.83
N ASP A 23 -26.00 -2.86 -5.37
CA ASP A 23 -24.93 -3.68 -5.95
C ASP A 23 -24.15 -2.95 -7.07
N ALA A 24 -24.84 -2.12 -7.83
CA ALA A 24 -24.24 -1.31 -8.90
C ALA A 24 -23.32 -0.22 -8.33
N GLU A 25 -23.70 0.44 -7.23
CA GLU A 25 -22.86 1.44 -6.56
C GLU A 25 -21.63 0.81 -5.92
N VAL A 26 -21.78 -0.37 -5.31
CA VAL A 26 -20.64 -1.15 -4.77
C VAL A 26 -19.67 -1.51 -5.88
N ALA A 27 -20.15 -2.01 -7.00
CA ALA A 27 -19.30 -2.37 -8.14
C ALA A 27 -18.60 -1.13 -8.76
N ALA A 28 -19.35 -0.02 -8.91
CA ALA A 28 -18.79 1.23 -9.44
C ALA A 28 -17.71 1.81 -8.51
N PHE A 29 -17.92 1.77 -7.19
CA PHE A 29 -16.93 2.25 -6.23
C PHE A 29 -15.66 1.41 -6.28
N GLY A 30 -15.77 0.08 -6.25
CA GLY A 30 -14.62 -0.80 -6.34
C GLY A 30 -13.84 -0.61 -7.63
N GLY A 31 -14.53 -0.61 -8.77
CA GLY A 31 -13.90 -0.38 -10.07
C GLY A 31 -13.24 1.00 -10.20
N SER A 32 -13.68 2.00 -9.42
CA SER A 32 -13.13 3.36 -9.46
C SER A 32 -11.64 3.43 -9.08
N VAL A 33 -11.12 2.46 -8.33
CA VAL A 33 -9.69 2.38 -7.95
C VAL A 33 -8.80 2.43 -9.20
N ALA A 34 -9.25 1.84 -10.30
CA ALA A 34 -8.54 1.88 -11.58
C ALA A 34 -8.32 3.32 -12.10
N ASP A 35 -9.15 4.28 -11.68
CA ASP A 35 -9.12 5.67 -12.14
C ASP A 35 -8.48 6.63 -11.12
N TRP A 36 -8.11 6.14 -9.94
CA TRP A 36 -7.51 7.00 -8.92
C TRP A 36 -6.17 7.55 -9.37
N PRO A 37 -5.92 8.85 -9.23
CA PRO A 37 -4.66 9.46 -9.61
C PRO A 37 -3.54 9.01 -8.67
N ALA A 38 -2.33 8.88 -9.21
CA ALA A 38 -1.14 8.77 -8.38
C ALA A 38 -0.85 10.12 -7.68
N PHE A 39 -0.20 10.09 -6.54
CA PHE A 39 0.37 11.31 -5.97
C PHE A 39 1.42 11.88 -6.92
N SER A 40 1.50 13.20 -7.00
CA SER A 40 2.33 13.90 -7.98
C SER A 40 3.83 13.61 -7.88
N ASP A 41 4.29 13.21 -6.69
CA ASP A 41 5.69 12.85 -6.41
C ASP A 41 6.03 11.39 -6.73
N SER A 42 5.02 10.49 -6.82
CA SER A 42 5.26 9.05 -6.74
C SER A 42 5.99 8.49 -7.95
N ALA A 43 5.62 8.87 -9.17
CA ALA A 43 6.24 8.33 -10.39
C ALA A 43 7.74 8.69 -10.47
N ALA A 44 8.08 9.96 -10.25
CA ALA A 44 9.47 10.42 -10.30
C ALA A 44 10.32 9.82 -9.17
N ALA A 45 9.78 9.76 -7.95
CA ALA A 45 10.48 9.17 -6.80
C ALA A 45 10.76 7.68 -7.01
N LEU A 46 9.76 6.92 -7.49
CA LEU A 46 9.93 5.49 -7.78
C LEU A 46 10.94 5.25 -8.91
N ALA A 47 10.94 6.07 -9.96
CA ALA A 47 11.94 5.97 -11.03
C ALA A 47 13.37 6.20 -10.50
N GLY A 48 13.56 7.20 -9.64
CA GLY A 48 14.85 7.45 -8.99
C GLY A 48 15.31 6.30 -8.11
N LEU A 49 14.40 5.74 -7.30
CA LEU A 49 14.69 4.57 -6.47
C LEU A 49 15.00 3.33 -7.31
N LYS A 50 14.24 3.08 -8.39
CA LYS A 50 14.44 1.93 -9.29
C LYS A 50 15.82 1.94 -9.97
N ALA A 51 16.39 3.11 -10.20
CA ALA A 51 17.74 3.23 -10.76
C ALA A 51 18.84 2.70 -9.82
N ARG A 52 18.56 2.55 -8.52
CA ARG A 52 19.53 2.11 -7.51
C ARG A 52 19.13 0.84 -6.75
N TYR A 53 17.84 0.54 -6.69
CA TYR A 53 17.29 -0.54 -5.88
C TYR A 53 16.36 -1.41 -6.70
N ARG A 54 16.20 -2.66 -6.28
CA ARG A 54 15.09 -3.48 -6.72
C ARG A 54 13.85 -3.08 -5.94
N LEU A 55 12.71 -2.99 -6.62
CA LEU A 55 11.46 -2.54 -6.04
C LEU A 55 10.43 -3.68 -6.01
N GLY A 56 9.88 -3.93 -4.83
CA GLY A 56 8.72 -4.79 -4.65
C GLY A 56 7.51 -4.01 -4.17
N VAL A 57 6.32 -4.46 -4.51
CA VAL A 57 5.08 -3.91 -3.98
C VAL A 57 4.24 -4.99 -3.31
N ILE A 58 3.70 -4.65 -2.13
CA ILE A 58 2.71 -5.45 -1.41
C ILE A 58 1.45 -4.60 -1.30
N THR A 59 0.38 -4.99 -1.99
CA THR A 59 -0.84 -4.18 -2.07
C THR A 59 -2.09 -4.94 -1.64
N ASN A 60 -3.04 -4.20 -1.06
CA ASN A 60 -4.39 -4.69 -0.78
C ASN A 60 -5.33 -4.60 -2.00
N CYS A 61 -4.81 -4.32 -3.18
CA CYS A 61 -5.55 -4.38 -4.44
C CYS A 61 -5.48 -5.77 -5.06
N ASP A 62 -6.42 -6.05 -5.96
CA ASP A 62 -6.36 -7.20 -6.85
C ASP A 62 -5.45 -6.93 -8.06
N ASP A 63 -5.13 -7.96 -8.84
CA ASP A 63 -4.13 -7.89 -9.90
C ASP A 63 -4.44 -6.84 -10.96
N ASP A 64 -5.69 -6.79 -11.43
CA ASP A 64 -6.15 -5.86 -12.47
C ASP A 64 -6.20 -4.40 -11.98
N LEU A 65 -6.64 -4.17 -10.74
CA LEU A 65 -6.69 -2.86 -10.12
C LEU A 65 -5.27 -2.32 -9.89
N PHE A 66 -4.37 -3.17 -9.41
CA PHE A 66 -2.97 -2.76 -9.27
C PHE A 66 -2.32 -2.48 -10.63
N ALA A 67 -2.58 -3.32 -11.64
CA ALA A 67 -2.07 -3.08 -12.99
C ALA A 67 -2.54 -1.74 -13.58
N ALA A 68 -3.80 -1.35 -13.32
CA ALA A 68 -4.32 -0.04 -13.70
C ALA A 68 -3.58 1.11 -12.99
N SER A 69 -3.38 1.00 -11.67
CA SER A 69 -2.62 1.98 -10.88
C SER A 69 -1.17 2.07 -11.33
N ASN A 70 -0.54 0.93 -11.62
CA ASN A 70 0.87 0.87 -12.03
C ASN A 70 1.13 1.53 -13.40
N ARG A 71 0.16 1.53 -14.30
CA ARG A 71 0.27 2.31 -15.56
C ARG A 71 0.51 3.80 -15.32
N ARG A 72 -0.01 4.35 -14.21
CA ARG A 72 0.19 5.76 -13.83
C ARG A 72 1.52 5.99 -13.10
N LEU A 73 2.01 4.98 -12.37
CA LEU A 73 3.31 5.03 -11.71
C LEU A 73 4.45 4.88 -12.71
N GLY A 74 4.24 4.13 -13.80
CA GLY A 74 5.23 3.93 -14.87
C GLY A 74 6.48 3.18 -14.40
N VAL A 75 6.35 2.28 -13.40
CA VAL A 75 7.48 1.56 -12.81
C VAL A 75 7.36 0.07 -13.10
N ASP A 76 8.46 -0.52 -13.53
CA ASP A 76 8.61 -1.96 -13.62
C ASP A 76 9.09 -2.53 -12.27
N PHE A 77 8.14 -3.02 -11.47
CA PHE A 77 8.46 -3.64 -10.19
C PHE A 77 9.07 -5.02 -10.38
N ASP A 78 10.13 -5.33 -9.63
CA ASP A 78 10.78 -6.65 -9.65
C ASP A 78 9.87 -7.72 -9.03
N TRP A 79 9.04 -7.33 -8.08
CA TRP A 79 8.06 -8.20 -7.42
C TRP A 79 6.74 -7.49 -7.19
N VAL A 80 5.65 -8.20 -7.46
CA VAL A 80 4.29 -7.72 -7.20
C VAL A 80 3.57 -8.79 -6.38
N VAL A 81 3.09 -8.39 -5.21
CA VAL A 81 2.26 -9.20 -4.33
C VAL A 81 0.95 -8.48 -4.08
N THR A 82 -0.13 -9.02 -4.62
CA THR A 82 -1.48 -8.49 -4.47
C THR A 82 -2.26 -9.26 -3.39
N ALA A 83 -3.36 -8.68 -2.92
CA ALA A 83 -4.28 -9.36 -2.02
C ALA A 83 -4.88 -10.63 -2.65
N GLN A 84 -5.15 -10.59 -3.95
CA GLN A 84 -5.65 -11.73 -4.70
C GLN A 84 -4.65 -12.89 -4.69
N GLN A 85 -3.37 -12.62 -4.92
CA GLN A 85 -2.32 -13.64 -4.93
C GLN A 85 -2.04 -14.21 -3.54
N ALA A 86 -2.09 -13.36 -2.50
CA ALA A 86 -1.86 -13.76 -1.12
C ALA A 86 -3.10 -14.44 -0.47
N GLY A 87 -4.25 -14.37 -1.10
CA GLY A 87 -5.51 -14.87 -0.52
C GLY A 87 -5.96 -14.11 0.73
N GLY A 88 -5.51 -12.87 0.91
CA GLY A 88 -5.81 -12.07 2.10
C GLY A 88 -5.31 -10.64 2.03
N TYR A 89 -5.69 -9.87 3.04
CA TYR A 89 -5.41 -8.43 3.11
C TYR A 89 -4.51 -8.09 4.28
N LYS A 90 -3.60 -7.14 4.09
CA LYS A 90 -2.90 -6.50 5.20
C LYS A 90 -3.93 -5.91 6.19
N PRO A 91 -3.77 -6.03 7.50
CA PRO A 91 -2.51 -6.32 8.22
C PRO A 91 -2.20 -7.82 8.44
N ARG A 92 -2.92 -8.77 7.83
CA ARG A 92 -2.56 -10.18 7.91
C ARG A 92 -1.17 -10.41 7.31
N LEU A 93 -0.40 -11.32 7.90
CA LEU A 93 0.98 -11.57 7.49
C LEU A 93 1.13 -12.31 6.15
N ALA A 94 0.08 -12.96 5.65
CA ALA A 94 0.13 -13.75 4.41
C ALA A 94 0.73 -12.99 3.20
N ASN A 95 0.45 -11.68 3.08
CA ASN A 95 1.04 -10.86 2.02
C ASN A 95 2.57 -10.69 2.19
N PHE A 96 3.04 -10.54 3.43
CA PHE A 96 4.46 -10.43 3.74
C PHE A 96 5.17 -11.77 3.57
N GLU A 97 4.54 -12.86 4.01
CA GLU A 97 5.05 -14.23 3.86
C GLU A 97 5.24 -14.56 2.38
N LEU A 98 4.22 -14.33 1.56
CA LEU A 98 4.31 -14.53 0.10
C LEU A 98 5.39 -13.64 -0.54
N ALA A 99 5.56 -12.40 -0.06
CA ALA A 99 6.62 -11.53 -0.54
C ALA A 99 8.01 -12.12 -0.22
N PHE A 100 8.21 -12.62 1.01
CA PHE A 100 9.49 -13.24 1.39
C PHE A 100 9.79 -14.54 0.66
N GLU A 101 8.77 -15.31 0.28
CA GLU A 101 8.95 -16.50 -0.56
C GLU A 101 9.43 -16.15 -1.97
N ARG A 102 9.03 -14.99 -2.50
CA ARG A 102 9.36 -14.55 -3.86
C ARG A 102 10.62 -13.72 -3.96
N ILE A 103 10.90 -12.94 -2.91
CA ILE A 103 12.06 -12.03 -2.87
C ILE A 103 13.31 -12.81 -2.49
N ASP A 104 14.24 -12.94 -3.41
CA ASP A 104 15.51 -13.63 -3.26
C ASP A 104 16.59 -12.79 -2.55
N VAL A 105 16.19 -11.96 -1.59
CA VAL A 105 17.06 -11.07 -0.82
C VAL A 105 16.87 -11.33 0.67
N PRO A 106 17.95 -11.41 1.46
CA PRO A 106 17.86 -11.52 2.91
C PRO A 106 16.98 -10.43 3.50
N ARG A 107 16.15 -10.80 4.48
CA ARG A 107 15.14 -9.91 5.08
C ARG A 107 15.74 -8.62 5.64
N GLU A 108 16.95 -8.70 6.19
CA GLU A 108 17.70 -7.58 6.75
C GLU A 108 18.11 -6.54 5.69
N ARG A 109 18.01 -6.89 4.42
CA ARG A 109 18.27 -6.01 3.28
C ARG A 109 16.98 -5.48 2.63
N ILE A 110 15.83 -5.78 3.22
CA ILE A 110 14.52 -5.31 2.73
C ILE A 110 14.06 -4.18 3.63
N LEU A 111 13.76 -3.04 3.01
CA LEU A 111 13.20 -1.86 3.66
C LEU A 111 11.73 -1.75 3.29
N HIS A 112 10.85 -1.71 4.29
CA HIS A 112 9.42 -1.54 4.06
C HIS A 112 9.02 -0.07 4.14
N VAL A 113 8.56 0.48 3.02
CA VAL A 113 8.18 1.90 2.89
C VAL A 113 6.68 1.99 2.65
N ALA A 114 5.95 2.66 3.53
CA ALA A 114 4.50 2.70 3.44
C ALA A 114 3.87 3.91 4.15
N GLN A 115 2.61 4.22 3.78
CA GLN A 115 1.82 5.28 4.42
C GLN A 115 1.00 4.76 5.61
N SER A 116 0.48 3.53 5.55
CA SER A 116 -0.47 3.06 6.55
C SER A 116 0.22 2.46 7.77
N LEU A 117 0.09 3.11 8.93
CA LEU A 117 0.57 2.54 10.18
C LEU A 117 -0.12 1.21 10.48
N PHE A 118 -1.45 1.13 10.30
CA PHE A 118 -2.24 -0.05 10.61
C PHE A 118 -1.95 -1.23 9.67
N HIS A 119 -2.06 -1.01 8.35
CA HIS A 119 -1.95 -2.10 7.39
C HIS A 119 -0.52 -2.56 7.14
N ASP A 120 0.46 -1.66 7.30
CA ASP A 120 1.83 -1.90 6.88
C ASP A 120 2.81 -1.94 8.05
N HIS A 121 2.88 -0.88 8.84
CA HIS A 121 3.92 -0.78 9.89
C HIS A 121 3.67 -1.73 11.06
N VAL A 122 2.42 -1.92 11.51
CA VAL A 122 2.10 -2.88 12.58
C VAL A 122 2.60 -4.28 12.22
N PRO A 123 2.19 -4.90 11.09
CA PRO A 123 2.67 -6.23 10.75
C PRO A 123 4.17 -6.27 10.42
N ALA A 124 4.71 -5.27 9.72
CA ALA A 124 6.13 -5.24 9.38
C ALA A 124 7.03 -5.18 10.63
N LYS A 125 6.68 -4.35 11.61
CA LYS A 125 7.42 -4.27 12.88
C LYS A 125 7.27 -5.55 13.71
N ALA A 126 6.11 -6.19 13.70
CA ALA A 126 5.88 -7.46 14.40
C ALA A 126 6.79 -8.60 13.90
N ILE A 127 7.20 -8.54 12.63
CA ILE A 127 8.12 -9.50 12.02
C ILE A 127 9.57 -9.00 11.90
N GLY A 128 9.90 -7.88 12.58
CA GLY A 128 11.26 -7.36 12.72
C GLY A 128 11.82 -6.61 11.50
N MET A 129 10.96 -6.09 10.61
CA MET A 129 11.43 -5.30 9.47
C MET A 129 11.84 -3.88 9.87
N THR A 130 12.82 -3.33 9.15
CA THR A 130 13.07 -1.89 9.14
C THR A 130 12.01 -1.21 8.29
N THR A 131 11.41 -0.13 8.82
CA THR A 131 10.27 0.53 8.20
C THR A 131 10.46 2.04 8.06
N ILE A 132 9.97 2.58 6.95
CA ILE A 132 9.89 4.03 6.70
C ILE A 132 8.44 4.43 6.53
N TRP A 133 7.98 5.33 7.35
CA TRP A 133 6.64 5.90 7.25
C TRP A 133 6.64 7.11 6.32
N ILE A 134 5.82 7.07 5.29
CA ILE A 134 5.52 8.23 4.44
C ILE A 134 4.29 8.90 5.01
N ASP A 135 4.50 9.86 5.91
CA ASP A 135 3.41 10.57 6.59
C ASP A 135 2.84 11.70 5.72
N ARG A 136 2.05 11.33 4.74
CA ARG A 136 1.36 12.27 3.84
C ARG A 136 0.29 13.11 4.54
N ARG A 137 0.11 12.93 5.83
CA ARG A 137 -0.88 13.65 6.65
C ARG A 137 -0.25 14.40 7.84
N HIS A 138 1.07 14.59 7.82
CA HIS A 138 1.82 15.23 8.91
C HIS A 138 1.24 16.58 9.37
N ASP A 139 0.53 17.29 8.49
CA ASP A 139 -0.15 18.56 8.72
C ASP A 139 -1.65 18.42 9.05
N ARG A 140 -2.18 17.19 9.17
CA ARG A 140 -3.62 16.93 9.35
C ARG A 140 -3.87 16.04 10.57
N PRO A 141 -4.87 16.32 11.38
CA PRO A 141 -5.18 15.48 12.54
C PRO A 141 -5.75 14.12 12.13
N GLY A 142 -5.48 13.11 12.97
CA GLY A 142 -6.06 11.76 12.86
C GLY A 142 -5.42 10.87 11.81
N SER A 143 -5.86 9.62 11.76
CA SER A 143 -5.33 8.56 10.89
C SER A 143 -5.93 8.54 9.46
N GLY A 144 -6.87 9.44 9.16
CA GLY A 144 -7.62 9.42 7.90
C GLY A 144 -8.63 8.28 7.88
N ALA A 145 -8.67 7.55 6.76
CA ALA A 145 -9.62 6.43 6.56
C ALA A 145 -9.13 5.10 7.18
N THR A 146 -7.91 5.05 7.73
CA THR A 146 -7.38 3.83 8.34
C THR A 146 -7.63 3.81 9.85
N PRO A 147 -7.82 2.63 10.47
CA PRO A 147 -7.89 2.53 11.92
C PRO A 147 -6.65 3.13 12.60
N LEU A 148 -6.84 3.66 13.81
CA LEU A 148 -5.73 4.11 14.64
C LEU A 148 -4.78 2.93 14.93
N ALA A 149 -3.50 3.17 14.85
CA ALA A 149 -2.48 2.18 15.16
C ALA A 149 -1.27 2.82 15.82
N SER A 150 -0.63 2.06 16.72
CA SER A 150 0.55 2.48 17.48
C SER A 150 1.79 1.72 17.02
N ALA A 151 2.16 1.81 15.75
CA ALA A 151 3.47 1.35 15.28
C ALA A 151 4.49 2.49 15.38
N VAL A 152 5.74 2.13 15.70
CA VAL A 152 6.86 3.08 15.72
C VAL A 152 7.75 2.77 14.52
N PRO A 153 7.66 3.54 13.42
CA PRO A 153 8.56 3.44 12.27
C PRO A 153 10.00 3.80 12.67
N ASP A 154 10.98 3.28 11.94
CA ASP A 154 12.38 3.63 12.20
C ASP A 154 12.73 5.02 11.65
N PHE A 155 12.10 5.42 10.54
CA PHE A 155 12.24 6.76 9.95
C PHE A 155 10.89 7.27 9.45
N VAL A 156 10.78 8.59 9.33
CA VAL A 156 9.56 9.28 8.87
C VAL A 156 9.94 10.32 7.82
N PHE A 157 9.17 10.35 6.73
CA PHE A 157 9.27 11.38 5.68
C PHE A 157 7.87 11.91 5.34
N PRO A 158 7.74 13.18 4.96
CA PRO A 158 6.44 13.77 4.63
C PRO A 158 5.87 13.26 3.30
N ASP A 159 6.75 12.84 2.38
CA ASP A 159 6.39 12.38 1.05
C ASP A 159 7.44 11.41 0.48
N LEU A 160 7.13 10.79 -0.63
CA LEU A 160 8.01 9.80 -1.26
C LEU A 160 9.22 10.47 -1.94
N ALA A 161 9.08 11.72 -2.40
CA ALA A 161 10.17 12.46 -3.03
C ALA A 161 11.30 12.73 -2.03
N SER A 162 10.97 13.22 -0.84
CA SER A 162 11.94 13.47 0.23
C SER A 162 12.67 12.19 0.66
N PHE A 163 11.95 11.07 0.75
CA PHE A 163 12.57 9.78 1.02
C PHE A 163 13.50 9.36 -0.12
N ALA A 164 13.05 9.43 -1.36
CA ALA A 164 13.86 9.04 -2.52
C ALA A 164 15.15 9.87 -2.62
N GLU A 165 15.05 11.19 -2.39
CA GLU A 165 16.23 12.07 -2.36
C GLU A 165 17.23 11.64 -1.28
N ALA A 166 16.77 11.30 -0.10
CA ALA A 166 17.64 10.83 0.99
C ALA A 166 18.26 9.47 0.70
N ALA A 167 17.52 8.57 0.05
CA ALA A 167 17.95 7.21 -0.21
C ALA A 167 18.97 7.08 -1.37
N VAL A 168 19.01 8.04 -2.31
CA VAL A 168 19.87 7.97 -3.50
C VAL A 168 21.15 8.80 -3.40
N ARG A 169 21.32 9.56 -2.32
CA ARG A 169 22.57 10.27 -1.99
C ARG A 169 23.65 9.26 -1.55
#